data_4f75692ee3aced0389756489397ccfa0
#
_entry.id   4f75692ee3aced0389756489397ccfa0
#
_cell.length_a   1.000
_cell.length_b   1.000
_cell.length_c   1.000
_cell.angle_alpha   90.00
_cell.angle_beta   90.00
_cell.angle_gamma   90.00
#
_symmetry.space_group_name_H-M   'P 1'
#
loop_
_entity.id
_entity.type
_entity.pdbx_description
1 polymer ?
#
loop_
_entity_poly.entity_id
_entity_poly.type
_entity_poly.pdbx_seq_one_letter_code
_entity_poly.pdbx_strand_id
1 'polypeptide(L)'
;MTAEEELVRQRLNLLQLAEALGNVSEACRRRGISRTQFYEYRRRFQAHGLEGLKDLPPIHKSHPLTTPPDVEERVIALSCQHPSWGCTRLSNWLKDTGTSISSPTVQRILIKHGLGTRYHRWLKLRERQATEAIELTEEQATFMEKQSRAFGERRVQG
;
A
#
# COMPACT_ATOMS: atom_id res chain seq x y z
N MET A 1 -25.50 22.30 -1.83
CA MET A 1 -25.59 20.96 -1.21
C MET A 1 -24.79 19.98 -2.06
N THR A 2 -23.88 19.26 -1.45
CA THR A 2 -23.07 18.26 -2.15
C THR A 2 -23.87 16.98 -2.39
N ALA A 3 -23.44 16.16 -3.36
CA ALA A 3 -24.09 14.87 -3.64
C ALA A 3 -24.06 13.93 -2.42
N GLU A 4 -23.02 14.03 -1.61
CA GLU A 4 -22.87 13.29 -0.35
C GLU A 4 -23.89 13.71 0.70
N GLU A 5 -24.08 15.00 0.86
CA GLU A 5 -25.10 15.55 1.79
C GLU A 5 -26.53 15.17 1.37
N GLU A 6 -26.79 15.18 0.08
CA GLU A 6 -28.08 14.73 -0.48
C GLU A 6 -28.34 13.24 -0.18
N LEU A 7 -27.32 12.41 -0.34
CA LEU A 7 -27.39 10.98 -0.04
C LEU A 7 -27.68 10.72 1.45
N VAL A 8 -26.99 11.42 2.33
CA VAL A 8 -27.21 11.35 3.79
C VAL A 8 -28.64 11.76 4.14
N ARG A 9 -29.12 12.84 3.54
CA ARG A 9 -30.50 13.31 3.73
C ARG A 9 -31.55 12.29 3.28
N GLN A 10 -31.35 11.65 2.14
CA GLN A 10 -32.26 10.61 1.64
C GLN A 10 -32.30 9.41 2.59
N ARG A 11 -31.16 8.98 3.10
CA ARG A 11 -31.06 7.87 4.06
C ARG A 11 -31.71 8.22 5.40
N LEU A 12 -31.51 9.43 5.89
CA LEU A 12 -32.17 9.92 7.10
C LEU A 12 -33.68 9.97 6.92
N ASN A 13 -34.16 10.47 5.77
CA ASN A 13 -35.59 10.51 5.46
C ASN A 13 -36.23 9.12 5.44
N LEU A 14 -35.49 8.11 4.96
CA LEU A 14 -35.94 6.72 5.00
C LEU A 14 -36.16 6.23 6.43
N LEU A 15 -35.21 6.50 7.33
CA LEU A 15 -35.30 6.13 8.73
C LEU A 15 -36.47 6.84 9.42
N GLN A 16 -36.67 8.12 9.15
CA GLN A 16 -37.78 8.91 9.68
C GLN A 16 -39.14 8.44 9.14
N LEU A 17 -39.20 8.06 7.86
CA LEU A 17 -40.41 7.52 7.24
C LEU A 17 -40.83 6.21 7.90
N ALA A 18 -39.88 5.33 8.18
CA ALA A 18 -40.18 4.06 8.86
C ALA A 18 -40.70 4.28 10.28
N GLU A 19 -40.18 5.26 10.98
CA GLU A 19 -40.61 5.65 12.32
C GLU A 19 -42.00 6.24 12.31
N ALA A 20 -42.30 7.14 11.36
CA ALA A 20 -43.59 7.76 11.18
C ALA A 20 -44.70 6.75 10.79
N LEU A 21 -44.39 5.79 9.92
CA LEU A 21 -45.31 4.74 9.49
C LEU A 21 -45.45 3.60 10.53
N GLY A 22 -44.47 3.45 11.42
CA GLY A 22 -44.40 2.31 12.34
C GLY A 22 -44.23 0.97 11.62
N ASN A 23 -43.81 1.01 10.35
CA ASN A 23 -43.66 -0.18 9.50
C ASN A 23 -42.44 -0.06 8.58
N VAL A 24 -41.40 -0.81 8.92
CA VAL A 24 -40.14 -0.83 8.16
C VAL A 24 -40.34 -1.41 6.75
N SER A 25 -41.18 -2.44 6.62
CA SER A 25 -41.42 -3.09 5.32
C SER A 25 -42.05 -2.15 4.33
N GLU A 26 -43.03 -1.35 4.76
CA GLU A 26 -43.71 -0.36 3.92
C GLU A 26 -42.77 0.78 3.51
N ALA A 27 -41.98 1.30 4.46
CA ALA A 27 -40.99 2.34 4.17
C ALA A 27 -39.94 1.87 3.15
N CYS A 28 -39.43 0.66 3.29
CA CYS A 28 -38.51 0.05 2.34
C CYS A 28 -39.13 -0.13 0.94
N ARG A 29 -40.36 -0.58 0.89
CA ARG A 29 -41.11 -0.74 -0.37
C ARG A 29 -41.27 0.58 -1.11
N ARG A 30 -41.66 1.64 -0.40
CA ARG A 30 -41.84 2.99 -0.98
C ARG A 30 -40.56 3.58 -1.53
N ARG A 31 -39.44 3.27 -0.91
CA ARG A 31 -38.10 3.77 -1.30
C ARG A 31 -37.32 2.82 -2.20
N GLY A 32 -37.80 1.61 -2.44
CA GLY A 32 -37.13 0.62 -3.27
C GLY A 32 -35.84 0.06 -2.65
N ILE A 33 -35.79 -0.04 -1.36
CA ILE A 33 -34.58 -0.48 -0.58
C ILE A 33 -34.93 -1.79 0.14
N SER A 34 -33.94 -2.69 0.29
CA SER A 34 -34.11 -3.92 1.06
C SER A 34 -34.18 -3.65 2.56
N ARG A 35 -34.85 -4.50 3.31
CA ARG A 35 -34.90 -4.42 4.78
C ARG A 35 -33.53 -4.56 5.41
N THR A 36 -32.67 -5.42 4.85
CA THR A 36 -31.28 -5.58 5.32
C THR A 36 -30.51 -4.26 5.23
N GLN A 37 -30.65 -3.56 4.12
CA GLN A 37 -30.01 -2.25 3.91
C GLN A 37 -30.56 -1.21 4.89
N PHE A 38 -31.85 -1.21 5.15
CA PHE A 38 -32.50 -0.33 6.13
C PHE A 38 -31.92 -0.53 7.54
N TYR A 39 -31.81 -1.78 8.01
CA TYR A 39 -31.28 -2.08 9.33
C TYR A 39 -29.80 -1.75 9.44
N GLU A 40 -29.05 -1.86 8.36
CA GLU A 40 -27.64 -1.44 8.30
C GLU A 40 -27.52 0.08 8.47
N TYR A 41 -28.30 0.87 7.76
CA TYR A 41 -28.35 2.32 7.93
C TYR A 41 -28.76 2.72 9.33
N ARG A 42 -29.77 2.08 9.89
CA ARG A 42 -30.24 2.32 11.25
C ARG A 42 -29.13 2.07 12.28
N ARG A 43 -28.43 0.97 12.15
CA ARG A 43 -27.30 0.60 13.03
C ARG A 43 -26.18 1.63 12.96
N ARG A 44 -25.80 2.02 11.75
CA ARG A 44 -24.76 3.04 11.54
C ARG A 44 -25.16 4.41 12.10
N PHE A 45 -26.42 4.78 11.91
CA PHE A 45 -26.94 6.04 12.46
C PHE A 45 -26.94 6.03 13.97
N GLN A 46 -27.32 4.96 14.62
CA GLN A 46 -27.30 4.81 16.08
C GLN A 46 -25.88 4.84 16.65
N ALA A 47 -24.91 4.32 15.91
CA ALA A 47 -23.50 4.28 16.33
C ALA A 47 -22.75 5.60 16.10
N HIS A 48 -22.96 6.25 14.95
CA HIS A 48 -22.15 7.37 14.46
C HIS A 48 -22.97 8.63 14.07
N GLY A 49 -24.26 8.64 14.23
CA GLY A 49 -25.13 9.75 13.81
C GLY A 49 -25.15 9.93 12.29
N LEU A 50 -25.20 11.19 11.84
CA LEU A 50 -25.24 11.52 10.42
C LEU A 50 -24.00 11.03 9.64
N GLU A 51 -22.85 11.00 10.28
CA GLU A 51 -21.61 10.48 9.68
C GLU A 51 -21.72 9.01 9.30
N GLY A 52 -22.46 8.21 10.04
CA GLY A 52 -22.72 6.81 9.74
C GLY A 52 -23.58 6.57 8.49
N LEU A 53 -24.27 7.59 8.01
CA LEU A 53 -25.08 7.51 6.77
C LEU A 53 -24.30 7.85 5.50
N LYS A 54 -23.07 8.31 5.63
CA LYS A 54 -22.18 8.52 4.48
C LYS A 54 -21.68 7.21 3.93
N ASP A 55 -21.35 7.20 2.64
CA ASP A 55 -20.71 6.04 2.05
C ASP A 55 -19.28 5.88 2.61
N LEU A 56 -18.98 4.69 3.06
CA LEU A 56 -17.62 4.34 3.46
C LEU A 56 -16.74 4.20 2.21
N PRO A 57 -15.47 4.64 2.28
CA PRO A 57 -14.55 4.39 1.19
C PRO A 57 -14.45 2.88 0.92
N PRO A 58 -14.31 2.46 -0.35
CA PRO A 58 -14.22 1.05 -0.68
C PRO A 58 -13.02 0.42 0.02
N ILE A 59 -13.26 -0.66 0.75
CA ILE A 59 -12.19 -1.45 1.38
C ILE A 59 -11.58 -2.33 0.28
N HIS A 60 -10.40 -1.96 -0.16
CA HIS A 60 -9.63 -2.81 -1.05
C HIS A 60 -9.09 -3.99 -0.25
N LYS A 61 -9.72 -5.14 -0.43
CA LYS A 61 -9.19 -6.39 0.10
C LYS A 61 -7.87 -6.69 -0.61
N SER A 62 -6.86 -7.08 0.15
CA SER A 62 -5.59 -7.52 -0.44
C SER A 62 -5.84 -8.71 -1.36
N HIS A 63 -5.20 -8.72 -2.52
CA HIS A 63 -5.29 -9.84 -3.45
C HIS A 63 -4.67 -11.10 -2.80
N PRO A 64 -5.27 -12.31 -2.96
CA PRO A 64 -4.72 -13.55 -2.37
C PRO A 64 -3.27 -13.84 -2.75
N LEU A 65 -2.85 -13.38 -3.92
CA LEU A 65 -1.48 -13.52 -4.42
C LEU A 65 -0.56 -12.36 -4.07
N THR A 66 -0.98 -11.48 -3.15
CA THR A 66 -0.12 -10.38 -2.68
C THR A 66 1.09 -10.97 -1.96
N THR A 67 2.27 -10.46 -2.30
CA THR A 67 3.52 -10.90 -1.67
C THR A 67 3.48 -10.61 -0.16
N PRO A 68 3.75 -11.60 0.71
CA PRO A 68 3.78 -11.38 2.16
C PRO A 68 4.81 -10.32 2.57
N PRO A 69 4.56 -9.56 3.66
CA PRO A 69 5.51 -8.56 4.15
C PRO A 69 6.88 -9.13 4.50
N ASP A 70 6.96 -10.34 5.02
CA ASP A 70 8.20 -11.03 5.35
C ASP A 70 9.11 -11.22 4.13
N VAL A 71 8.52 -11.52 2.99
CA VAL A 71 9.22 -11.69 1.71
C VAL A 71 9.73 -10.36 1.20
N GLU A 72 8.92 -9.30 1.32
CA GLU A 72 9.36 -7.93 0.97
C GLU A 72 10.57 -7.50 1.80
N GLU A 73 10.54 -7.73 3.10
CA GLU A 73 11.67 -7.41 4.01
C GLU A 73 12.94 -8.18 3.63
N ARG A 74 12.82 -9.45 3.27
CA ARG A 74 13.97 -10.26 2.80
C ARG A 74 14.57 -9.69 1.51
N VAL A 75 13.74 -9.30 0.56
CA VAL A 75 14.18 -8.68 -0.69
C VAL A 75 14.95 -7.39 -0.42
N ILE A 76 14.41 -6.54 0.44
CA ILE A 76 15.04 -5.27 0.82
C ILE A 76 16.37 -5.52 1.52
N ALA A 77 16.42 -6.42 2.49
CA ALA A 77 17.63 -6.76 3.23
C ALA A 77 18.73 -7.28 2.31
N LEU A 78 18.41 -8.19 1.38
CA LEU A 78 19.33 -8.71 0.38
C LEU A 78 19.84 -7.64 -0.58
N SER A 79 18.95 -6.73 -1.01
CA SER A 79 19.36 -5.63 -1.87
C SER A 79 20.30 -4.65 -1.17
N CYS A 80 20.15 -4.45 0.14
CA CYS A 80 21.05 -3.63 0.95
C CYS A 80 22.40 -4.34 1.18
N GLN A 81 22.38 -5.65 1.42
CA GLN A 81 23.60 -6.44 1.60
C GLN A 81 24.40 -6.59 0.31
N HIS A 82 23.69 -6.77 -0.79
CA HIS A 82 24.27 -6.99 -2.13
C HIS A 82 23.76 -5.94 -3.13
N PRO A 83 24.16 -4.68 -2.99
CA PRO A 83 23.60 -3.59 -3.80
C PRO A 83 23.94 -3.69 -5.29
N SER A 84 24.94 -4.48 -5.65
CA SER A 84 25.30 -4.76 -7.05
C SER A 84 24.37 -5.79 -7.72
N TRP A 85 23.58 -6.54 -6.95
CA TRP A 85 22.71 -7.57 -7.49
C TRP A 85 21.44 -6.95 -8.13
N GLY A 86 21.14 -7.39 -9.34
CA GLY A 86 19.88 -7.05 -10.01
C GLY A 86 18.71 -7.93 -9.54
N CYS A 87 17.51 -7.60 -10.01
CA CYS A 87 16.28 -8.32 -9.65
C CYS A 87 16.33 -9.82 -10.03
N THR A 88 16.93 -10.17 -11.14
CA THR A 88 17.08 -11.57 -11.58
C THR A 88 17.94 -12.39 -10.63
N ARG A 89 19.06 -11.84 -10.21
CA ARG A 89 19.99 -12.50 -9.28
C ARG A 89 19.37 -12.65 -7.90
N LEU A 90 18.66 -11.64 -7.41
CA LEU A 90 17.91 -11.69 -6.16
C LEU A 90 16.80 -12.75 -6.20
N SER A 91 16.05 -12.81 -7.30
CA SER A 91 15.01 -13.81 -7.53
C SER A 91 15.58 -15.23 -7.49
N ASN A 92 16.67 -15.49 -8.17
CA ASN A 92 17.33 -16.79 -8.20
C ASN A 92 17.84 -17.21 -6.83
N TRP A 93 18.48 -16.30 -6.12
CA TRP A 93 18.98 -16.56 -4.76
C TRP A 93 17.85 -16.89 -3.77
N LEU A 94 16.75 -16.14 -3.84
CA LEU A 94 15.56 -16.40 -3.02
C LEU A 94 14.93 -17.75 -3.34
N LYS A 95 14.87 -18.12 -4.61
CA LYS A 95 14.36 -19.41 -5.06
C LYS A 95 15.20 -20.57 -4.49
N ASP A 96 16.52 -20.43 -4.51
CA ASP A 96 17.46 -21.44 -3.98
C ASP A 96 17.33 -21.56 -2.44
N THR A 97 16.91 -20.51 -1.75
CA THR A 97 16.67 -20.49 -0.30
C THR A 97 15.25 -20.88 0.10
N GLY A 98 14.40 -21.27 -0.85
CA GLY A 98 13.04 -21.77 -0.59
C GLY A 98 11.91 -20.76 -0.80
N THR A 99 12.22 -19.54 -1.22
CA THR A 99 11.22 -18.50 -1.50
C THR A 99 11.09 -18.30 -3.01
N SER A 100 10.01 -18.79 -3.60
CA SER A 100 9.75 -18.64 -5.03
C SER A 100 9.13 -17.28 -5.34
N ILE A 101 9.91 -16.38 -5.91
CA ILE A 101 9.48 -15.05 -6.35
C ILE A 101 10.02 -14.79 -7.76
N SER A 102 9.18 -14.20 -8.62
CA SER A 102 9.59 -13.83 -9.97
C SER A 102 10.43 -12.54 -9.98
N SER A 103 11.34 -12.45 -10.94
CA SER A 103 12.16 -11.26 -11.15
C SER A 103 11.34 -9.94 -11.31
N PRO A 104 10.22 -9.90 -12.07
CA PRO A 104 9.36 -8.71 -12.11
C PRO A 104 8.77 -8.31 -10.77
N THR A 105 8.41 -9.27 -9.92
CA THR A 105 7.89 -9.01 -8.57
C THR A 105 8.97 -8.41 -7.67
N VAL A 106 10.20 -8.94 -7.72
CA VAL A 106 11.36 -8.37 -7.02
C VAL A 106 11.59 -6.92 -7.45
N GLN A 107 11.54 -6.65 -8.74
CA GLN A 107 11.71 -5.29 -9.28
C GLN A 107 10.64 -4.32 -8.77
N ARG A 108 9.39 -4.74 -8.70
CA ARG A 108 8.29 -3.92 -8.14
C ARG A 108 8.51 -3.60 -6.67
N ILE A 109 8.96 -4.57 -5.88
CA ILE A 109 9.28 -4.38 -4.46
C ILE A 109 10.42 -3.37 -4.31
N LEU A 110 11.48 -3.51 -5.08
CA LEU A 110 12.62 -2.60 -5.05
C LEU A 110 12.22 -1.17 -5.43
N ILE A 111 11.43 -1.00 -6.48
CA ILE A 111 10.92 0.32 -6.90
C ILE A 111 10.04 0.95 -5.81
N LYS A 112 9.15 0.17 -5.20
CA LYS A 112 8.27 0.62 -4.10
C LYS A 112 9.06 1.18 -2.91
N HIS A 113 10.21 0.60 -2.60
CA HIS A 113 11.06 0.99 -1.48
C HIS A 113 12.24 1.90 -1.87
N GLY A 114 12.24 2.43 -3.09
CA GLY A 114 13.27 3.34 -3.55
C GLY A 114 14.64 2.70 -3.80
N LEU A 115 14.66 1.42 -4.19
CA LEU A 115 15.87 0.63 -4.46
C LEU A 115 15.94 0.10 -5.90
N GLY A 116 15.10 0.62 -6.79
CA GLY A 116 14.91 0.11 -8.14
C GLY A 116 16.12 0.25 -9.07
N THR A 117 17.00 1.21 -8.85
CA THR A 117 18.21 1.42 -9.65
C THR A 117 19.47 1.38 -8.79
N ARG A 118 20.63 1.20 -9.44
CA ARG A 118 21.93 1.27 -8.75
C ARG A 118 22.14 2.63 -8.07
N TYR A 119 21.68 3.71 -8.71
CA TYR A 119 21.75 5.05 -8.15
C TYR A 119 20.93 5.18 -6.87
N HIS A 120 19.70 4.68 -6.84
CA HIS A 120 18.85 4.70 -5.65
C HIS A 120 19.43 3.86 -4.52
N ARG A 121 20.01 2.69 -4.82
CA ARG A 121 20.69 1.85 -3.82
C ARG A 121 21.93 2.53 -3.25
N TRP A 122 22.70 3.19 -4.10
CA TRP A 122 23.85 3.99 -3.68
C TRP A 122 23.44 5.14 -2.76
N LEU A 123 22.39 5.90 -3.12
CA LEU A 123 21.85 6.97 -2.27
C LEU A 123 21.40 6.45 -0.91
N LYS A 124 20.69 5.33 -0.89
CA LYS A 124 20.17 4.71 0.33
C LYS A 124 21.30 4.30 1.29
N LEU A 125 22.33 3.65 0.77
CA LEU A 125 23.53 3.29 1.56
C LEU A 125 24.26 4.52 2.08
N ARG A 126 24.41 5.53 1.25
CA ARG A 126 25.05 6.79 1.64
C ARG A 126 24.28 7.51 2.75
N GLU A 127 22.97 7.54 2.64
CA GLU A 127 22.07 8.10 3.65
C GLU A 127 22.17 7.33 4.97
N ARG A 128 22.14 6.01 4.93
CA ARG A 128 22.30 5.16 6.12
C ARG A 128 23.66 5.31 6.77
N GLN A 129 24.72 5.40 5.99
CA GLN A 129 26.07 5.63 6.49
C GLN A 129 26.19 6.97 7.21
N ALA A 130 25.54 8.01 6.72
CA ALA A 130 25.53 9.33 7.34
C ALA A 130 24.70 9.38 8.63
N THR A 131 23.61 8.60 8.70
CA THR A 131 22.65 8.65 9.81
C THR A 131 22.98 7.68 10.93
N GLU A 132 23.41 6.46 10.61
CA GLU A 132 23.56 5.36 11.57
C GLU A 132 25.01 4.95 11.86
N ALA A 133 25.98 5.54 11.21
CA ALA A 133 27.40 5.20 11.31
C ALA A 133 27.68 3.68 11.18
N ILE A 134 27.00 3.03 10.24
CA ILE A 134 27.14 1.59 9.98
C ILE A 134 28.48 1.27 9.32
N GLU A 135 29.05 0.14 9.68
CA GLU A 135 30.19 -0.41 8.96
C GLU A 135 29.71 -1.08 7.66
N LEU A 136 30.28 -0.68 6.55
CA LEU A 136 30.00 -1.29 5.26
C LEU A 136 30.76 -2.62 5.12
N THR A 137 30.10 -3.62 4.56
CA THR A 137 30.77 -4.84 4.13
C THR A 137 31.73 -4.52 2.98
N GLU A 138 32.72 -5.38 2.74
CA GLU A 138 33.69 -5.22 1.65
C GLU A 138 32.98 -5.07 0.28
N GLU A 139 31.93 -5.86 0.05
CA GLU A 139 31.11 -5.77 -1.16
C GLU A 139 30.39 -4.43 -1.27
N GLN A 140 29.78 -3.95 -0.18
CA GLN A 140 29.10 -2.65 -0.13
C GLN A 140 30.10 -1.49 -0.35
N ALA A 141 31.26 -1.55 0.26
CA ALA A 141 32.32 -0.55 0.09
C ALA A 141 32.81 -0.47 -1.35
N THR A 142 33.05 -1.62 -1.99
CA THR A 142 33.44 -1.71 -3.41
C THR A 142 32.34 -1.14 -4.32
N PHE A 143 31.09 -1.46 -4.06
CA PHE A 143 29.95 -0.91 -4.79
C PHE A 143 29.88 0.61 -4.66
N MET A 144 30.01 1.13 -3.44
CA MET A 144 29.95 2.56 -3.17
C MET A 144 31.05 3.32 -3.89
N GLU A 145 32.27 2.82 -3.87
CA GLU A 145 33.41 3.41 -4.55
C GLU A 145 33.22 3.44 -6.07
N LYS A 146 32.80 2.32 -6.64
CA LYS A 146 32.56 2.20 -8.08
C LYS A 146 31.44 3.14 -8.57
N GLN A 147 30.35 3.24 -7.82
CA GLN A 147 29.23 4.12 -8.18
C GLN A 147 29.58 5.58 -7.97
N SER A 148 30.33 5.91 -6.94
CA SER A 148 30.79 7.30 -6.70
C SER A 148 31.65 7.82 -7.85
N ARG A 149 32.52 6.99 -8.40
CA ARG A 149 33.27 7.34 -9.61
C ARG A 149 32.35 7.55 -10.82
N ALA A 150 31.44 6.61 -11.06
CA ALA A 150 30.52 6.68 -12.22
C ALA A 150 29.59 7.90 -12.18
N PHE A 151 29.10 8.28 -10.99
CA PHE A 151 28.21 9.45 -10.83
C PHE A 151 28.98 10.75 -10.70
N GLY A 152 30.18 10.73 -10.17
CA GLY A 152 31.09 11.88 -10.12
C GLY A 152 31.52 12.35 -11.51
N GLU A 153 31.90 11.43 -12.37
CA GLU A 153 32.27 11.72 -13.75
C GLU A 153 31.13 12.33 -14.58
N ARG A 154 29.87 11.89 -14.35
CA ARG A 154 28.72 12.49 -15.01
C ARG A 154 28.43 13.94 -14.64
N ARG A 155 28.82 14.38 -13.42
CA ARG A 155 28.68 15.75 -12.99
C ARG A 155 29.67 16.70 -13.65
N VAL A 156 30.80 16.20 -14.10
CA VAL A 156 31.86 17.00 -14.74
C VAL A 156 31.58 17.22 -16.23
N GLN A 157 30.74 16.38 -16.85
CA GLN A 157 30.38 16.48 -18.27
C GLN A 157 29.08 17.27 -18.55
N GLY A 158 28.41 17.75 -17.55
CA GLY A 158 27.25 18.62 -17.60
C GLY A 158 27.62 20.03 -17.11
#